data_65894eb222331cf6d3027f2b3575b564
#
_entry.id   65894eb222331cf6d3027f2b3575b564
#
_cell.length_a   1.000
_cell.length_b   1.000
_cell.length_c   1.000
_cell.angle_alpha   90.00
_cell.angle_beta   90.00
_cell.angle_gamma   90.00
#
_symmetry.space_group_name_H-M   'P 1'
#
loop_
_entity.id
_entity.type
_entity.pdbx_description
1 polymer ?
#
loop_
_entity_poly.entity_id
_entity_poly.type
_entity_poly.pdbx_seq_one_letter_code
_entity_poly.pdbx_strand_id
1 'polypeptide(L)'
;FSEGLYVREMFCGGGYFGFTVIHNLANPLFVMKGTMWCSSDGGVKELIAPTFILTEPGTKRICWFPEDSVVVTVHPNPDGLTDLDEIEKKFFSTTWEQYGEDTGEKVWQLTEHKEYYKKDKK
;
A
#
# COMPACT_ATOMS: atom_id res chain seq x y z
N PHE A 1 -4.18 -12.19 -13.29
CA PHE A 1 -5.56 -11.63 -13.21
C PHE A 1 -6.56 -12.76 -13.20
N SER A 2 -7.56 -12.63 -12.37
CA SER A 2 -8.71 -13.51 -12.40
C SER A 2 -9.97 -12.71 -12.15
N GLU A 3 -11.13 -13.33 -12.41
CA GLU A 3 -12.40 -12.68 -12.16
C GLU A 3 -12.54 -12.37 -10.68
N GLY A 4 -12.75 -11.11 -10.36
CA GLY A 4 -12.93 -10.63 -8.99
C GLY A 4 -11.64 -10.35 -8.21
N LEU A 5 -10.48 -10.79 -8.70
CA LEU A 5 -9.21 -10.61 -7.99
C LEU A 5 -8.07 -10.17 -8.89
N TYR A 6 -7.18 -9.35 -8.34
CA TYR A 6 -5.91 -9.00 -8.92
C TYR A 6 -4.81 -9.33 -7.92
N VAL A 7 -3.92 -10.25 -8.27
CA VAL A 7 -2.81 -10.68 -7.42
C VAL A 7 -1.51 -10.14 -7.97
N ARG A 8 -0.71 -9.53 -7.12
CA ARG A 8 0.56 -8.92 -7.49
C ARG A 8 1.68 -9.51 -6.65
N GLU A 9 2.66 -10.09 -7.32
CA GLU A 9 3.87 -10.60 -6.68
C GLU A 9 5.02 -9.63 -6.95
N MET A 10 5.76 -9.29 -5.90
CA MET A 10 6.91 -8.37 -6.01
C MET A 10 8.15 -9.01 -5.41
N PHE A 11 9.24 -8.93 -6.17
CA PHE A 11 10.57 -9.28 -5.67
C PHE A 11 11.26 -8.01 -5.22
N CYS A 12 11.69 -7.97 -3.98
CA CYS A 12 12.35 -6.80 -3.39
C CYS A 12 13.75 -7.21 -2.96
N GLY A 13 14.76 -6.67 -3.62
CA GLY A 13 16.16 -6.94 -3.30
C GLY A 13 16.54 -6.42 -1.92
N GLY A 14 17.44 -7.12 -1.25
CA GLY A 14 17.95 -6.69 0.05
C GLY A 14 18.57 -5.31 -0.03
N GLY A 15 18.22 -4.45 0.93
CA GLY A 15 18.63 -3.06 0.95
C GLY A 15 17.67 -2.11 0.22
N TYR A 16 16.60 -2.63 -0.39
CA TYR A 16 15.61 -1.78 -1.06
C TYR A 16 14.82 -0.97 -0.04
N PHE A 17 14.68 0.31 -0.31
CA PHE A 17 13.89 1.24 0.49
C PHE A 17 12.91 1.94 -0.46
N GLY A 18 11.64 1.99 -0.08
CA GLY A 18 10.64 2.59 -0.94
C GLY A 18 9.43 3.10 -0.20
N PHE A 19 8.60 3.81 -0.96
CA PHE A 19 7.33 4.35 -0.48
C PHE A 19 6.20 3.66 -1.22
N THR A 20 5.11 3.38 -0.53
CA THR A 20 3.89 2.97 -1.21
C THR A 20 3.09 4.20 -1.61
N VAL A 21 2.22 4.06 -2.61
CA VAL A 21 1.19 5.04 -2.90
C VAL A 21 0.02 4.86 -1.92
N ILE A 22 -0.92 5.79 -1.91
CA ILE A 22 -2.09 5.69 -1.04
C ILE A 22 -3.03 4.62 -1.61
N HIS A 23 -3.38 3.63 -0.79
CA HIS A 23 -4.30 2.58 -1.20
C HIS A 23 -5.74 3.05 -1.06
N ASN A 24 -6.53 2.89 -2.11
CA ASN A 24 -7.94 3.29 -2.13
C ASN A 24 -8.85 2.22 -1.53
N LEU A 25 -8.43 0.96 -1.60
CA LEU A 25 -9.20 -0.20 -1.16
C LEU A 25 -8.38 -1.02 -0.17
N ALA A 26 -9.09 -1.70 0.74
CA ALA A 26 -8.43 -2.65 1.63
C ALA A 26 -7.86 -3.82 0.82
N ASN A 27 -6.67 -4.26 1.17
CA ASN A 27 -6.07 -5.42 0.55
C ASN A 27 -5.11 -6.13 1.52
N PRO A 28 -5.09 -7.47 1.53
CA PRO A 28 -4.08 -8.19 2.30
C PRO A 28 -2.72 -8.13 1.61
N LEU A 29 -1.67 -8.07 2.43
CA LEU A 29 -0.29 -8.14 1.99
C LEU A 29 0.36 -9.31 2.71
N PHE A 30 0.99 -10.19 1.94
CA PHE A 30 1.67 -11.39 2.45
C PHE A 30 3.17 -11.25 2.23
N VAL A 31 3.96 -11.41 3.28
CA VAL A 31 5.41 -11.56 3.15
C VAL A 31 5.67 -13.06 3.06
N MET A 32 6.01 -13.52 1.87
CA MET A 32 6.16 -14.95 1.57
C MET A 32 7.59 -15.43 1.80
N LYS A 33 8.57 -14.54 1.64
CA LYS A 33 9.99 -14.83 1.85
C LYS A 33 10.67 -13.56 2.33
N GLY A 34 11.64 -13.72 3.22
CA GLY A 34 12.46 -12.61 3.70
C GLY A 34 11.80 -11.82 4.81
N THR A 35 12.13 -10.56 4.89
CA THR A 35 11.68 -9.64 5.95
C THR A 35 11.35 -8.28 5.37
N MET A 36 10.24 -7.71 5.81
CA MET A 36 9.82 -6.36 5.44
C MET A 36 9.66 -5.53 6.71
N TRP A 37 10.34 -4.39 6.76
CA TRP A 37 10.11 -3.38 7.77
C TRP A 37 9.18 -2.33 7.18
N CYS A 38 8.14 -1.96 7.87
CA CYS A 38 7.22 -0.94 7.38
C CYS A 38 6.74 -0.02 8.49
N SER A 39 6.44 1.22 8.09
CA SER A 39 5.86 2.19 9.01
C SER A 39 4.42 1.82 9.34
N SER A 40 4.01 2.13 10.57
CA SER A 40 2.66 1.94 11.06
C SER A 40 2.32 3.01 12.09
N ASP A 41 1.08 3.08 12.52
CA ASP A 41 0.65 4.07 13.52
C ASP A 41 1.39 3.94 14.85
N GLY A 42 1.83 2.75 15.20
CA GLY A 42 2.59 2.48 16.42
C GLY A 42 4.11 2.56 16.24
N GLY A 43 4.59 3.03 15.08
CA GLY A 43 6.02 3.08 14.76
C GLY A 43 6.36 2.12 13.63
N VAL A 44 7.47 1.42 13.74
CA VAL A 44 7.94 0.48 12.71
C VAL A 44 7.54 -0.94 13.08
N LYS A 45 6.97 -1.68 12.13
CA LYS A 45 6.69 -3.11 12.26
C LYS A 45 7.69 -3.92 11.47
N GLU A 46 8.15 -5.01 12.07
CA GLU A 46 8.97 -6.01 11.40
C GLU A 46 8.07 -7.19 11.01
N LEU A 47 8.03 -7.47 9.72
CA LEU A 47 7.24 -8.58 9.18
C LEU A 47 8.18 -9.65 8.66
N ILE A 48 8.31 -10.74 9.40
CA ILE A 48 9.18 -11.87 9.04
C ILE A 48 8.33 -12.96 8.40
N ALA A 49 8.71 -13.40 7.20
CA ALA A 49 7.98 -14.42 6.46
C ALA A 49 7.96 -15.76 7.23
N PRO A 50 6.85 -16.52 7.16
CA PRO A 50 5.59 -16.19 6.50
C PRO A 50 4.67 -15.38 7.42
N THR A 51 4.14 -14.28 6.91
CA THR A 51 3.20 -13.45 7.67
C THR A 51 2.32 -12.63 6.73
N PHE A 52 1.30 -12.00 7.26
CA PHE A 52 0.46 -11.11 6.48
C PHE A 52 -0.07 -9.97 7.35
N ILE A 53 -0.44 -8.89 6.68
CA ILE A 53 -1.18 -7.77 7.29
C ILE A 53 -2.28 -7.34 6.34
N LEU A 54 -3.32 -6.73 6.90
CA LEU A 54 -4.36 -6.11 6.10
C LEU A 54 -4.01 -4.63 5.92
N THR A 55 -3.94 -4.18 4.66
CA THR A 55 -3.76 -2.77 4.33
C THR A 55 -5.14 -2.12 4.26
N GLU A 56 -5.38 -1.15 5.12
CA GLU A 56 -6.64 -0.41 5.15
C GLU A 56 -6.64 0.72 4.11
N PRO A 57 -7.83 1.16 3.62
CA PRO A 57 -7.90 2.31 2.73
C PRO A 57 -7.27 3.55 3.37
N GLY A 58 -6.60 4.35 2.56
CA GLY A 58 -5.91 5.54 3.03
C GLY A 58 -4.52 5.28 3.58
N THR A 59 -4.03 4.06 3.46
CA THR A 59 -2.70 3.68 3.96
C THR A 59 -1.61 4.07 2.97
N LYS A 60 -0.57 4.72 3.49
CA LYS A 60 0.67 4.99 2.77
C LYS A 60 1.82 4.59 3.69
N ARG A 61 2.75 3.79 3.19
CA ARG A 61 3.84 3.24 4.01
C ARG A 61 5.21 3.56 3.44
N ILE A 62 6.18 3.61 4.36
CA ILE A 62 7.60 3.54 4.04
C ILE A 62 8.02 2.11 4.33
N CYS A 63 8.69 1.48 3.38
CA CYS A 63 9.09 0.08 3.47
C CYS A 63 10.57 -0.08 3.27
N TRP A 64 11.18 -1.01 4.02
CA TRP A 64 12.57 -1.37 3.86
C TRP A 64 12.73 -2.88 3.96
N PHE A 65 13.57 -3.44 3.10
CA PHE A 65 13.82 -4.88 3.03
C PHE A 65 15.29 -5.15 3.35
N PRO A 66 15.60 -5.71 4.55
CA PRO A 66 16.99 -6.00 4.90
C PRO A 66 17.61 -7.14 4.11
N GLU A 67 16.78 -8.00 3.52
CA GLU A 67 17.22 -9.13 2.71
C GLU A 67 16.28 -9.31 1.52
N ASP A 68 16.70 -10.15 0.57
CA ASP A 68 15.86 -10.46 -0.59
C ASP A 68 14.52 -11.03 -0.12
N SER A 69 13.43 -10.42 -0.60
CA SER A 69 12.10 -10.71 -0.11
C SER A 69 11.10 -10.87 -1.24
N VAL A 70 10.05 -11.64 -0.98
CA VAL A 70 8.92 -11.81 -1.88
C VAL A 70 7.67 -11.37 -1.13
N VAL A 71 6.95 -10.43 -1.73
CA VAL A 71 5.71 -9.86 -1.17
C VAL A 71 4.59 -10.06 -2.18
N VAL A 72 3.44 -10.52 -1.70
CA VAL A 72 2.25 -10.72 -2.52
C VAL A 72 1.13 -9.86 -1.97
N THR A 73 0.49 -9.10 -2.85
CA THR A 73 -0.72 -8.35 -2.49
C THR A 73 -1.90 -8.86 -3.32
N VAL A 74 -3.07 -8.90 -2.69
CA VAL A 74 -4.31 -9.35 -3.33
C VAL A 74 -5.30 -8.20 -3.28
N HIS A 75 -5.79 -7.79 -4.44
CA HIS A 75 -6.69 -6.65 -4.57
C HIS A 75 -8.05 -7.10 -5.10
N PRO A 76 -9.16 -6.57 -4.58
CA PRO A 76 -10.45 -6.84 -5.18
C PRO A 76 -10.49 -6.21 -6.57
N ASN A 77 -11.00 -6.97 -7.53
CA ASN A 77 -11.07 -6.52 -8.93
C ASN A 77 -12.45 -6.91 -9.51
N PRO A 78 -13.54 -6.35 -8.97
CA PRO A 78 -14.89 -6.77 -9.36
C PRO A 78 -15.22 -6.50 -10.83
N ASP A 79 -14.54 -5.51 -11.43
CA ASP A 79 -14.79 -5.16 -12.84
C ASP A 79 -13.90 -5.96 -13.80
N GLY A 80 -13.06 -6.86 -13.29
CA GLY A 80 -12.21 -7.70 -14.12
C GLY A 80 -11.20 -6.91 -14.95
N LEU A 81 -10.67 -5.81 -14.40
CA LEU A 81 -9.71 -4.96 -15.11
C LEU A 81 -8.41 -5.72 -15.39
N THR A 82 -7.89 -5.54 -16.60
CA THR A 82 -6.61 -6.13 -17.01
C THR A 82 -5.60 -5.09 -17.47
N ASP A 83 -6.03 -3.85 -17.67
CA ASP A 83 -5.14 -2.74 -18.02
C ASP A 83 -4.48 -2.21 -16.74
N LEU A 84 -3.16 -2.21 -16.69
CA LEU A 84 -2.40 -1.79 -15.52
C LEU A 84 -2.62 -0.32 -15.15
N ASP A 85 -2.81 0.55 -16.14
CA ASP A 85 -3.08 1.97 -15.89
C ASP A 85 -4.43 2.18 -15.23
N GLU A 86 -5.45 1.42 -15.67
CA GLU A 86 -6.78 1.47 -15.06
C GLU A 86 -6.76 0.92 -13.64
N ILE A 87 -6.01 -0.15 -13.39
CA ILE A 87 -5.83 -0.75 -12.07
C ILE A 87 -5.15 0.24 -11.12
N GLU A 88 -4.06 0.86 -11.56
CA GLU A 88 -3.34 1.86 -10.76
C GLU A 88 -4.26 3.01 -10.38
N LYS A 89 -5.07 3.48 -11.32
CA LYS A 89 -6.00 4.58 -11.09
C LYS A 89 -7.09 4.23 -10.08
N LYS A 90 -7.59 3.01 -10.14
CA LYS A 90 -8.69 2.55 -9.28
C LYS A 90 -8.23 2.24 -7.85
N PHE A 91 -7.09 1.59 -7.72
CA PHE A 91 -6.65 1.06 -6.42
C PHE A 91 -5.72 1.99 -5.65
N PHE A 92 -5.08 2.94 -6.33
CA PHE A 92 -4.07 3.78 -5.73
C PHE A 92 -4.29 5.24 -6.03
N SER A 93 -3.88 6.09 -5.10
CA SER A 93 -3.85 7.53 -5.27
C SER A 93 -2.45 8.04 -4.95
N THR A 94 -1.98 9.04 -5.71
CA THR A 94 -0.65 9.60 -5.53
C THR A 94 -0.63 10.77 -4.55
N THR A 95 -1.77 11.43 -4.38
CA THR A 95 -1.93 12.54 -3.44
C THR A 95 -3.17 12.33 -2.59
N TRP A 96 -3.22 13.01 -1.45
CA TRP A 96 -4.40 12.93 -0.58
C TRP A 96 -5.63 13.57 -1.22
N GLU A 97 -5.46 14.59 -2.07
CA GLU A 97 -6.55 15.18 -2.86
C GLU A 97 -7.17 14.13 -3.78
N GLN A 98 -6.32 13.43 -4.52
CA GLN A 98 -6.77 12.38 -5.41
C GLN A 98 -7.48 11.25 -4.65
N TYR A 99 -6.96 10.90 -3.48
CA TYR A 99 -7.59 9.90 -2.63
C TYR A 99 -9.03 10.31 -2.27
N GLY A 100 -9.24 11.57 -1.93
CA GLY A 100 -10.56 12.10 -1.63
C GLY A 100 -11.52 12.03 -2.82
N GLU A 101 -11.04 12.37 -4.02
CA GLU A 101 -11.81 12.27 -5.26
C GLU A 101 -12.16 10.82 -5.59
N ASP A 102 -11.20 9.92 -5.47
CA ASP A 102 -11.34 8.51 -5.84
C ASP A 102 -12.23 7.72 -4.87
N THR A 103 -12.23 8.09 -3.60
CA THR A 103 -12.93 7.33 -2.55
C THR A 103 -14.13 8.04 -1.96
N GLY A 104 -14.29 9.33 -2.21
CA GLY A 104 -15.36 10.14 -1.62
C GLY A 104 -15.11 10.55 -0.17
N GLU A 105 -13.88 10.40 0.34
CA GLU A 105 -13.53 10.82 1.68
C GLU A 105 -13.66 12.35 1.84
N LYS A 106 -14.02 12.78 3.04
CA LYS A 106 -14.21 14.20 3.31
C LYS A 106 -12.88 14.95 3.31
N VAL A 107 -12.86 16.10 2.65
CA VAL A 107 -11.66 16.92 2.46
C VAL A 107 -11.00 17.32 3.78
N TRP A 108 -11.78 17.60 4.82
CA TRP A 108 -11.23 18.01 6.11
C TRP A 108 -10.39 16.90 6.78
N GLN A 109 -10.76 15.63 6.57
CA GLN A 109 -9.99 14.50 7.07
C GLN A 109 -8.64 14.41 6.36
N LEU A 110 -8.65 14.66 5.06
CA LEU A 110 -7.43 14.68 4.25
C LEU A 110 -6.49 15.82 4.67
N THR A 111 -7.05 16.96 5.03
CA THR A 111 -6.28 18.11 5.49
C THR A 111 -5.53 17.79 6.80
N GLU A 112 -6.15 17.09 7.72
CA GLU A 112 -5.51 16.64 8.96
C GLU A 112 -4.34 15.72 8.67
N HIS A 113 -4.51 14.76 7.78
CA HIS A 113 -3.45 13.86 7.34
C HIS A 113 -2.28 14.63 6.72
N LYS A 114 -2.56 15.60 5.89
CA LYS A 114 -1.54 16.44 5.26
C LYS A 114 -0.73 17.22 6.28
N GLU A 115 -1.38 17.81 7.24
CA GLU A 115 -0.70 18.57 8.29
C GLU A 115 0.22 17.68 9.12
N TYR A 116 -0.24 16.49 9.45
CA TYR A 116 0.55 15.49 10.16
C TYR A 116 1.83 15.16 9.38
N TYR A 117 1.72 14.85 8.11
CA TYR A 117 2.87 14.54 7.26
C TYR A 117 3.83 15.71 7.12
N LYS A 118 3.33 16.92 7.02
CA LYS A 118 4.19 18.12 6.94
C LYS A 118 5.00 18.32 8.21
N LYS A 119 4.42 18.05 9.36
CA LYS A 119 5.11 18.14 10.65
C LYS A 119 6.24 17.12 10.74
N ASP A 120 6.01 15.92 10.28
CA ASP A 120 6.99 14.84 10.34
C ASP A 120 8.16 15.05 9.38
N LYS A 121 8.00 15.83 8.33
CA LYS A 121 9.03 16.12 7.34
C LYS A 121 9.98 17.25 7.74
N LYS A 122 9.70 17.87 8.82
CA LYS A 122 10.61 18.88 9.39
C LYS A 122 11.64 18.20 10.28
#